data_b34ee82652a9703289a2c0c4545ffe97
#
_entry.id   b34ee82652a9703289a2c0c4545ffe97
#
_cell.length_a   1.000
_cell.length_b   1.000
_cell.length_c   1.000
_cell.angle_alpha   90.00
_cell.angle_beta   90.00
_cell.angle_gamma   90.00
#
_symmetry.space_group_name_H-M   'P 1'
#
loop_
_entity.id
_entity.type
_entity.pdbx_description
1 polymer ?
#
loop_
_entity_poly.entity_id
_entity_poly.type
_entity_poly.pdbx_seq_one_letter_code
_entity_poly.pdbx_strand_id
1 'polypeptide(L)'
;EELMTKGPYKLLNTGEVETQYRSLFTSEELNATEVIWGIAFKKDLRMHSITWKLFSASFGANWSLVRPFVNMYLMRDGSRFTDRTDYATMQYMDEFQNRDCRLMQTVISPSYQRKISGTVKPDAPNFSMTSTGYQLIKWAIDDDVHVGKATANNSIPIFRYAEILLNYAEAKAELGECDETVWNATVKP
;
A
#
# COMPACT_ATOMS: atom_id res chain seq x y z
N GLU A 1 -6.72 18.12 -14.94
CA GLU A 1 -7.71 17.79 -15.98
C GLU A 1 -7.04 17.32 -17.29
N GLU A 2 -6.06 18.05 -17.81
CA GLU A 2 -5.44 17.73 -19.09
C GLU A 2 -4.80 16.32 -19.10
N LEU A 3 -4.09 15.93 -18.04
CA LEU A 3 -3.53 14.57 -17.91
C LEU A 3 -4.60 13.48 -17.86
N MET A 4 -5.78 13.79 -17.33
CA MET A 4 -6.91 12.85 -17.26
C MET A 4 -7.56 12.61 -18.62
N THR A 5 -7.57 13.63 -19.48
CA THR A 5 -8.28 13.60 -20.79
C THR A 5 -7.38 13.26 -21.96
N LYS A 6 -6.11 13.67 -21.91
CA LYS A 6 -5.14 13.53 -23.02
C LYS A 6 -3.94 12.66 -22.66
N GLY A 7 -3.71 12.39 -21.38
CA GLY A 7 -2.58 11.60 -20.94
C GLY A 7 -2.73 10.11 -21.24
N PRO A 8 -1.63 9.35 -21.32
CA PRO A 8 -1.65 7.91 -21.58
C PRO A 8 -1.95 7.07 -20.33
N TYR A 9 -2.05 7.71 -19.16
CA TYR A 9 -2.08 7.01 -17.89
C TYR A 9 -3.49 6.56 -17.50
N LYS A 10 -3.55 5.44 -16.80
CA LYS A 10 -4.77 4.85 -16.22
C LYS A 10 -4.45 4.21 -14.89
N LEU A 11 -5.44 4.00 -14.04
CA LEU A 11 -5.27 3.15 -12.87
C LEU A 11 -4.96 1.73 -13.27
N LEU A 12 -4.05 1.09 -12.55
CA LEU A 12 -3.78 -0.33 -12.72
C LEU A 12 -5.03 -1.14 -12.33
N ASN A 13 -5.53 -1.89 -13.28
CA ASN A 13 -6.62 -2.84 -13.05
C ASN A 13 -6.28 -4.18 -13.72
N THR A 14 -5.86 -5.14 -12.92
CA THR A 14 -5.57 -6.50 -13.35
C THR A 14 -6.74 -7.45 -13.08
N GLY A 15 -7.78 -6.97 -12.41
CA GLY A 15 -8.87 -7.79 -11.87
C GLY A 15 -8.54 -8.43 -10.50
N GLU A 16 -7.28 -8.41 -10.08
CA GLU A 16 -6.80 -9.03 -8.84
C GLU A 16 -6.78 -8.00 -7.70
N VAL A 17 -7.95 -7.57 -7.24
CA VAL A 17 -8.10 -6.47 -6.27
C VAL A 17 -7.33 -6.67 -4.95
N GLU A 18 -7.10 -7.92 -4.56
CA GLU A 18 -6.40 -8.24 -3.31
C GLU A 18 -4.87 -8.10 -3.40
N THR A 19 -4.31 -7.94 -4.62
CA THR A 19 -2.85 -7.89 -4.83
C THR A 19 -2.39 -6.77 -5.75
N GLN A 20 -3.23 -6.30 -6.66
CA GLN A 20 -2.84 -5.36 -7.71
C GLN A 20 -2.27 -4.04 -7.18
N TYR A 21 -2.81 -3.51 -6.08
CA TYR A 21 -2.33 -2.26 -5.51
C TYR A 21 -0.88 -2.40 -5.02
N ARG A 22 -0.56 -3.48 -4.29
CA ARG A 22 0.78 -3.70 -3.76
C ARG A 22 1.79 -4.04 -4.85
N SER A 23 1.36 -4.66 -5.95
CA SER A 23 2.24 -4.97 -7.07
C SER A 23 2.92 -3.73 -7.67
N LEU A 24 2.28 -2.55 -7.59
CA LEU A 24 2.89 -1.27 -7.98
C LEU A 24 4.16 -0.92 -7.19
N PHE A 25 4.31 -1.48 -5.99
CA PHE A 25 5.38 -1.14 -5.04
C PHE A 25 6.37 -2.28 -4.81
N THR A 26 6.09 -3.47 -5.32
CA THR A 26 6.93 -4.66 -5.13
C THR A 26 7.56 -5.17 -6.42
N SER A 27 7.18 -4.64 -7.57
CA SER A 27 7.73 -5.01 -8.88
C SER A 27 9.07 -4.32 -9.14
N GLU A 28 9.99 -5.00 -9.83
CA GLU A 28 11.24 -4.42 -10.30
C GLU A 28 10.99 -3.32 -11.32
N GLU A 29 10.12 -3.57 -12.28
CA GLU A 29 9.76 -2.58 -13.31
C GLU A 29 8.64 -1.66 -12.80
N LEU A 30 8.78 -0.35 -13.07
CA LEU A 30 7.72 0.62 -12.84
C LEU A 30 6.55 0.34 -13.80
N ASN A 31 5.35 0.29 -13.28
CA ASN A 31 4.16 0.09 -14.11
C ASN A 31 3.88 1.33 -14.97
N ALA A 32 4.17 1.25 -16.27
CA ALA A 32 4.01 2.37 -17.19
C ALA A 32 2.55 2.82 -17.40
N THR A 33 1.57 2.00 -17.02
CA THR A 33 0.16 2.37 -17.12
C THR A 33 -0.23 3.39 -16.06
N GLU A 34 0.29 3.23 -14.83
CA GLU A 34 -0.13 4.07 -13.71
C GLU A 34 0.98 4.99 -13.17
N VAL A 35 2.25 4.57 -13.22
CA VAL A 35 3.36 5.33 -12.66
C VAL A 35 3.83 6.39 -13.63
N ILE A 36 3.69 7.66 -13.23
CA ILE A 36 4.12 8.82 -14.02
C ILE A 36 5.60 9.06 -13.80
N TRP A 37 6.05 8.94 -12.56
CA TRP A 37 7.44 9.11 -12.17
C TRP A 37 7.80 8.23 -10.99
N GLY A 38 9.03 7.70 -11.02
CA GLY A 38 9.54 6.86 -9.94
C GLY A 38 11.05 6.65 -10.04
N ILE A 39 11.59 5.97 -9.05
CA ILE A 39 13.01 5.60 -9.00
C ILE A 39 13.12 4.14 -9.42
N ALA A 40 13.74 3.90 -10.57
CA ALA A 40 14.00 2.56 -11.04
C ALA A 40 15.14 1.90 -10.23
N PHE A 41 14.88 0.69 -9.79
CA PHE A 41 15.86 -0.21 -9.19
C PHE A 41 15.97 -1.46 -10.08
N LYS A 42 17.14 -2.08 -10.06
CA LYS A 42 17.43 -3.23 -10.90
C LYS A 42 18.37 -4.17 -10.16
N LYS A 43 18.07 -5.46 -10.21
CA LYS A 43 18.93 -6.49 -9.64
C LYS A 43 20.37 -6.34 -10.16
N ASP A 44 21.33 -6.44 -9.26
CA ASP A 44 22.78 -6.38 -9.51
C ASP A 44 23.30 -5.04 -10.09
N LEU A 45 22.43 -4.03 -10.26
CA LEU A 45 22.82 -2.68 -10.70
C LEU A 45 22.57 -1.64 -9.61
N ARG A 46 21.32 -1.47 -9.21
CA ARG A 46 20.91 -0.54 -8.16
C ARG A 46 19.86 -1.21 -7.30
N MET A 47 20.16 -1.41 -6.04
CA MET A 47 19.30 -2.06 -5.07
C MET A 47 19.17 -1.20 -3.81
N HIS A 48 18.21 -1.51 -2.96
CA HIS A 48 17.95 -0.78 -1.73
C HIS A 48 17.70 -1.71 -0.53
N SER A 49 17.52 -1.13 0.66
CA SER A 49 17.38 -1.86 1.92
C SER A 49 15.98 -1.78 2.54
N ILE A 50 14.95 -1.38 1.81
CA ILE A 50 13.62 -1.17 2.41
C ILE A 50 13.08 -2.45 3.04
N THR A 51 13.15 -3.61 2.35
CA THR A 51 12.72 -4.90 2.94
C THR A 51 13.48 -5.20 4.22
N TRP A 52 14.79 -4.99 4.23
CA TRP A 52 15.59 -5.17 5.44
C TRP A 52 15.15 -4.24 6.57
N LYS A 53 14.88 -2.97 6.26
CA LYS A 53 14.44 -1.98 7.27
C LYS A 53 13.06 -2.30 7.86
N LEU A 54 12.20 -2.96 7.11
CA LEU A 54 10.86 -3.35 7.54
C LEU A 54 10.85 -4.67 8.36
N PHE A 55 11.81 -5.57 8.11
CA PHE A 55 11.83 -6.92 8.68
C PHE A 55 13.07 -7.23 9.53
N SER A 56 13.74 -6.24 10.07
CA SER A 56 14.88 -6.46 10.98
C SER A 56 14.63 -5.86 12.34
N ALA A 57 14.74 -6.70 13.38
CA ALA A 57 14.61 -6.27 14.76
C ALA A 57 15.82 -5.41 15.22
N SER A 58 17.03 -5.70 14.71
CA SER A 58 18.27 -5.05 15.17
C SER A 58 18.65 -3.80 14.36
N PHE A 59 18.40 -3.84 13.04
CA PHE A 59 18.80 -2.79 12.09
C PHE A 59 17.59 -2.21 11.33
N GLY A 60 16.39 -2.55 11.77
CA GLY A 60 15.14 -2.04 11.23
C GLY A 60 14.93 -0.57 11.59
N ALA A 61 13.97 0.03 10.92
CA ALA A 61 13.57 1.40 11.15
C ALA A 61 12.32 1.52 12.05
N ASN A 62 11.73 0.39 12.48
CA ASN A 62 10.48 0.30 13.23
C ASN A 62 9.34 1.14 12.63
N TRP A 63 9.30 1.21 11.29
CA TRP A 63 8.27 1.95 10.57
C TRP A 63 6.90 1.36 10.84
N SER A 64 6.13 2.12 11.59
CA SER A 64 4.85 1.68 12.11
C SER A 64 3.77 2.66 11.68
N LEU A 65 2.62 2.14 11.30
CA LEU A 65 1.47 2.98 11.06
C LEU A 65 0.72 3.24 12.37
N VAL A 66 0.17 4.43 12.51
CA VAL A 66 -0.65 4.78 13.68
C VAL A 66 -2.09 4.31 13.46
N ARG A 67 -2.76 3.92 14.55
CA ARG A 67 -4.14 3.43 14.51
C ARG A 67 -5.12 4.39 13.82
N PRO A 68 -5.06 5.71 14.02
CA PRO A 68 -5.93 6.64 13.31
C PRO A 68 -5.78 6.54 11.78
N PHE A 69 -4.56 6.36 11.26
CA PHE A 69 -4.34 6.16 9.82
C PHE A 69 -4.93 4.83 9.34
N VAL A 70 -4.73 3.73 10.07
CA VAL A 70 -5.31 2.42 9.74
C VAL A 70 -6.84 2.49 9.75
N ASN A 71 -7.42 3.25 10.68
CA ASN A 71 -8.86 3.45 10.76
C ASN A 71 -9.45 4.24 9.59
N MET A 72 -8.65 5.00 8.83
CA MET A 72 -9.11 5.72 7.63
C MET A 72 -9.45 4.80 6.46
N TYR A 73 -8.92 3.59 6.42
CA TYR A 73 -9.35 2.61 5.44
C TYR A 73 -10.83 2.27 5.68
N LEU A 74 -11.63 2.31 4.63
CA LEU A 74 -13.07 2.07 4.73
C LEU A 74 -13.39 0.57 4.87
N MET A 75 -14.62 0.28 5.20
CA MET A 75 -15.20 -1.04 5.02
C MET A 75 -15.41 -1.31 3.52
N ARG A 76 -15.60 -2.57 3.12
CA ARG A 76 -15.86 -2.93 1.71
C ARG A 76 -17.15 -2.33 1.16
N ASP A 77 -18.11 -2.03 1.99
CA ASP A 77 -19.37 -1.37 1.63
C ASP A 77 -19.26 0.16 1.55
N GLY A 78 -18.06 0.72 1.80
CA GLY A 78 -17.79 2.15 1.77
C GLY A 78 -18.08 2.88 3.08
N SER A 79 -18.62 2.23 4.12
CA SER A 79 -18.80 2.83 5.44
C SER A 79 -17.47 3.04 6.16
N ARG A 80 -17.45 3.95 7.14
CA ARG A 80 -16.25 4.18 7.93
C ARG A 80 -16.09 3.06 8.95
N PHE A 81 -14.88 2.57 9.12
CA PHE A 81 -14.56 1.59 10.17
C PHE A 81 -14.93 2.11 11.57
N THR A 82 -14.71 3.40 11.80
CA THR A 82 -14.98 4.06 13.09
C THR A 82 -16.46 4.28 13.40
N ASP A 83 -17.37 4.06 12.45
CA ASP A 83 -18.82 4.10 12.69
C ASP A 83 -19.32 2.84 13.41
N ARG A 84 -18.49 1.81 13.50
CA ARG A 84 -18.78 0.62 14.29
C ARG A 84 -18.67 0.93 15.78
N THR A 85 -19.61 0.46 16.57
CA THR A 85 -19.62 0.67 18.04
C THR A 85 -18.49 -0.04 18.78
N ASP A 86 -17.96 -1.12 18.19
CA ASP A 86 -16.92 -1.99 18.75
C ASP A 86 -15.49 -1.70 18.26
N TYR A 87 -15.32 -0.76 17.29
CA TYR A 87 -14.02 -0.54 16.61
C TYR A 87 -12.85 -0.29 17.58
N ALA A 88 -13.11 0.35 18.71
CA ALA A 88 -12.07 0.73 19.67
C ALA A 88 -11.51 -0.47 20.48
N THR A 89 -12.30 -1.53 20.60
CA THR A 89 -12.00 -2.73 21.41
C THR A 89 -11.78 -4.00 20.58
N MET A 90 -11.88 -3.88 19.24
CA MET A 90 -11.64 -5.01 18.35
C MET A 90 -10.24 -5.57 18.50
N GLN A 91 -10.13 -6.89 18.40
CA GLN A 91 -8.85 -7.56 18.33
C GLN A 91 -8.23 -7.39 16.93
N TYR A 92 -6.91 -7.40 16.89
CA TYR A 92 -6.16 -7.23 15.61
C TYR A 92 -6.66 -8.13 14.48
N MET A 93 -6.98 -9.39 14.78
CA MET A 93 -7.48 -10.34 13.78
C MET A 93 -8.80 -9.90 13.15
N ASP A 94 -9.66 -9.23 13.90
CA ASP A 94 -11.00 -8.83 13.48
C ASP A 94 -11.01 -7.47 12.76
N GLU A 95 -10.03 -6.62 13.04
CA GLU A 95 -9.89 -5.30 12.41
C GLU A 95 -9.72 -5.36 10.89
N PHE A 96 -9.31 -6.50 10.33
CA PHE A 96 -9.08 -6.69 8.89
C PHE A 96 -10.29 -7.27 8.15
N GLN A 97 -11.34 -7.67 8.86
CA GLN A 97 -12.51 -8.29 8.24
C GLN A 97 -13.35 -7.25 7.50
N ASN A 98 -13.72 -7.57 6.25
CA ASN A 98 -14.54 -6.74 5.38
C ASN A 98 -14.02 -5.30 5.20
N ARG A 99 -12.70 -5.11 5.25
CA ARG A 99 -12.04 -3.83 5.01
C ARG A 99 -11.66 -3.66 3.53
N ASP A 100 -11.40 -2.44 3.16
CA ASP A 100 -10.73 -2.10 1.90
C ASP A 100 -9.50 -3.01 1.71
N CYS A 101 -9.43 -3.68 0.56
CA CYS A 101 -8.36 -4.64 0.26
C CYS A 101 -6.96 -4.01 0.28
N ARG A 102 -6.85 -2.69 0.09
CA ARG A 102 -5.57 -1.96 0.17
C ARG A 102 -4.98 -1.94 1.58
N LEU A 103 -5.80 -2.09 2.62
CA LEU A 103 -5.31 -2.21 3.99
C LEU A 103 -4.38 -3.42 4.14
N MET A 104 -4.81 -4.61 3.69
CA MET A 104 -4.02 -5.84 3.76
C MET A 104 -2.79 -5.81 2.82
N GLN A 105 -2.78 -4.91 1.85
CA GLN A 105 -1.66 -4.68 0.95
C GLN A 105 -0.67 -3.63 1.48
N THR A 106 -1.02 -2.97 2.58
CA THR A 106 -0.19 -1.93 3.21
C THR A 106 0.39 -2.39 4.55
N VAL A 107 -0.40 -3.14 5.32
CA VAL A 107 -0.07 -3.59 6.69
C VAL A 107 -0.05 -5.12 6.72
N ILE A 108 0.82 -5.73 7.53
CA ILE A 108 0.75 -7.16 7.80
C ILE A 108 -0.67 -7.46 8.30
N SER A 109 -1.37 -8.33 7.58
CA SER A 109 -2.71 -8.80 7.94
C SER A 109 -2.63 -10.19 8.56
N PRO A 110 -3.71 -10.68 9.18
CA PRO A 110 -3.76 -12.05 9.70
C PRO A 110 -3.49 -13.15 8.66
N SER A 111 -3.74 -12.86 7.38
CA SER A 111 -3.51 -13.79 6.27
C SER A 111 -2.15 -13.60 5.57
N TYR A 112 -1.33 -12.65 6.04
CA TYR A 112 -0.07 -12.35 5.39
C TYR A 112 0.90 -13.53 5.44
N GLN A 113 1.55 -13.75 4.32
CA GLN A 113 2.57 -14.79 4.17
C GLN A 113 3.78 -14.24 3.43
N ARG A 114 4.95 -14.71 3.77
CA ARG A 114 6.17 -14.47 3.00
C ARG A 114 7.07 -15.70 2.99
N LYS A 115 8.03 -15.70 2.10
CA LYS A 115 9.03 -16.74 2.02
C LYS A 115 10.09 -16.54 3.12
N ILE A 116 10.22 -17.55 3.99
CA ILE A 116 11.16 -17.56 5.12
C ILE A 116 11.94 -18.88 5.02
N SER A 117 13.27 -18.77 4.90
CA SER A 117 14.18 -19.90 4.71
C SER A 117 13.74 -20.80 3.54
N GLY A 118 13.37 -20.17 2.41
CA GLY A 118 12.99 -20.84 1.19
C GLY A 118 11.54 -21.35 1.13
N THR A 119 10.76 -21.25 2.20
CA THR A 119 9.37 -21.76 2.28
C THR A 119 8.39 -20.63 2.59
N VAL A 120 7.26 -20.59 1.88
CA VAL A 120 6.17 -19.65 2.17
C VAL A 120 5.50 -20.04 3.48
N LYS A 121 5.45 -19.11 4.43
CA LYS A 121 4.90 -19.31 5.78
C LYS A 121 4.09 -18.10 6.20
N PRO A 122 3.07 -18.27 7.06
CA PRO A 122 2.43 -17.16 7.76
C PRO A 122 3.47 -16.31 8.50
N ASP A 123 3.32 -15.00 8.44
CA ASP A 123 4.14 -14.08 9.20
C ASP A 123 3.23 -13.03 9.88
N ALA A 124 3.50 -12.75 11.13
CA ALA A 124 2.69 -11.88 11.97
C ALA A 124 3.46 -10.62 12.35
N PRO A 125 2.79 -9.52 12.71
CA PRO A 125 3.46 -8.34 13.22
C PRO A 125 4.33 -8.68 14.44
N ASN A 126 5.51 -8.10 14.49
CA ASN A 126 6.45 -8.32 15.58
C ASN A 126 6.84 -7.00 16.22
N PHE A 127 6.61 -6.86 17.53
CA PHE A 127 6.91 -5.63 18.29
C PHE A 127 8.41 -5.29 18.35
N SER A 128 9.30 -6.18 17.97
CA SER A 128 10.70 -5.82 17.72
C SER A 128 10.90 -5.06 16.39
N MET A 129 9.89 -5.05 15.50
CA MET A 129 9.94 -4.43 14.17
C MET A 129 8.87 -3.34 13.98
N THR A 130 7.91 -3.26 14.89
CA THR A 130 6.84 -2.24 14.88
C THR A 130 6.50 -1.79 16.29
N SER A 131 6.32 -0.49 16.48
CA SER A 131 5.96 0.08 17.79
C SER A 131 4.44 0.06 18.07
N THR A 132 3.62 -0.07 17.03
CA THR A 132 2.15 0.02 17.12
C THR A 132 1.44 -1.31 16.89
N GLY A 133 2.15 -2.32 16.40
CA GLY A 133 1.56 -3.55 15.87
C GLY A 133 1.14 -3.46 14.39
N TYR A 134 0.94 -2.26 13.84
CA TYR A 134 0.62 -2.07 12.41
C TYR A 134 1.91 -1.98 11.60
N GLN A 135 2.53 -3.13 11.38
CA GLN A 135 3.79 -3.25 10.65
C GLN A 135 3.57 -3.06 9.15
N LEU A 136 4.30 -2.12 8.55
CA LEU A 136 4.22 -1.75 7.15
C LEU A 136 4.84 -2.83 6.25
N ILE A 137 4.16 -3.18 5.14
CA ILE A 137 4.66 -4.12 4.12
C ILE A 137 4.62 -3.57 2.69
N LYS A 138 4.04 -2.41 2.47
CA LYS A 138 3.71 -1.88 1.13
C LYS A 138 4.87 -1.97 0.13
N TRP A 139 6.11 -1.71 0.56
CA TRP A 139 7.31 -1.74 -0.28
C TRP A 139 8.23 -2.93 -0.01
N ALA A 140 7.81 -3.87 0.81
CA ALA A 140 8.63 -5.03 1.12
C ALA A 140 8.48 -6.13 0.06
N ILE A 141 9.59 -6.73 -0.35
CA ILE A 141 9.58 -8.00 -1.09
C ILE A 141 9.34 -9.13 -0.08
N ASP A 142 8.42 -10.03 -0.40
CA ASP A 142 8.01 -11.12 0.48
C ASP A 142 8.99 -12.32 0.46
N ASP A 143 10.28 -12.00 0.63
CA ASP A 143 11.35 -13.00 0.71
C ASP A 143 12.42 -12.53 1.72
N ASP A 144 12.77 -13.39 2.67
CA ASP A 144 13.73 -13.09 3.71
C ASP A 144 15.19 -13.02 3.22
N VAL A 145 15.46 -13.41 1.99
CA VAL A 145 16.79 -13.24 1.38
C VAL A 145 17.21 -11.76 1.29
N HIS A 146 16.25 -10.84 1.36
CA HIS A 146 16.48 -9.40 1.38
C HIS A 146 16.67 -8.83 2.79
N VAL A 147 16.46 -9.64 3.84
CA VAL A 147 16.68 -9.23 5.23
C VAL A 147 18.18 -9.35 5.58
N GLY A 148 18.74 -8.32 6.16
CA GLY A 148 20.19 -8.24 6.45
C GLY A 148 21.06 -7.77 5.28
N LYS A 149 20.46 -7.43 4.14
CA LYS A 149 21.16 -7.01 2.92
C LYS A 149 20.41 -5.89 2.20
N ALA A 150 21.14 -5.02 1.52
CA ALA A 150 20.56 -4.00 0.62
C ALA A 150 20.39 -4.61 -0.80
N THR A 151 19.54 -5.62 -0.92
CA THR A 151 19.37 -6.41 -2.17
C THR A 151 17.94 -6.33 -2.74
N ALA A 152 17.06 -5.54 -2.13
CA ALA A 152 15.73 -5.31 -2.70
C ALA A 152 15.85 -4.50 -3.99
N ASN A 153 15.19 -4.94 -5.05
CA ASN A 153 15.28 -4.40 -6.40
C ASN A 153 13.94 -3.89 -6.95
N ASN A 154 12.89 -3.91 -6.12
CA ASN A 154 11.61 -3.32 -6.50
C ASN A 154 11.73 -1.80 -6.65
N SER A 155 11.21 -1.29 -7.77
CA SER A 155 11.22 0.14 -8.08
C SER A 155 10.24 0.92 -7.19
N ILE A 156 10.53 2.20 -6.96
CA ILE A 156 9.75 3.04 -6.05
C ILE A 156 8.95 4.05 -6.86
N PRO A 157 7.63 3.87 -7.01
CA PRO A 157 6.74 4.90 -7.54
C PRO A 157 6.75 6.12 -6.62
N ILE A 158 6.99 7.30 -7.19
CA ILE A 158 6.93 8.58 -6.48
C ILE A 158 5.64 9.29 -6.82
N PHE A 159 5.29 9.34 -8.11
CA PHE A 159 4.11 10.01 -8.60
C PHE A 159 3.30 9.08 -9.50
N ARG A 160 2.02 8.90 -9.16
CA ARG A 160 1.12 7.97 -9.85
C ARG A 160 -0.15 8.68 -10.34
N TYR A 161 -0.79 8.09 -11.33
CA TYR A 161 -2.04 8.61 -11.88
C TYR A 161 -3.16 8.76 -10.83
N ALA A 162 -3.21 7.85 -9.84
CA ALA A 162 -4.14 7.96 -8.71
C ALA A 162 -4.03 9.32 -7.98
N GLU A 163 -2.81 9.89 -7.86
CA GLU A 163 -2.60 11.20 -7.24
C GLU A 163 -3.18 12.33 -8.10
N ILE A 164 -3.09 12.23 -9.43
CA ILE A 164 -3.71 13.20 -10.34
C ILE A 164 -5.22 13.23 -10.15
N LEU A 165 -5.84 12.04 -10.04
CA LEU A 165 -7.28 11.93 -9.82
C LEU A 165 -7.69 12.56 -8.48
N LEU A 166 -6.97 12.26 -7.41
CA LEU A 166 -7.26 12.79 -6.08
C LEU A 166 -7.03 14.29 -5.99
N ASN A 167 -5.94 14.81 -6.58
CA ASN A 167 -5.66 16.25 -6.63
C ASN A 167 -6.75 17.00 -7.42
N TYR A 168 -7.27 16.41 -8.49
CA TYR A 168 -8.38 17.01 -9.24
C TYR A 168 -9.68 17.01 -8.41
N ALA A 169 -9.99 15.90 -7.74
CA ALA A 169 -11.16 15.81 -6.86
C ALA A 169 -11.09 16.83 -5.71
N GLU A 170 -9.91 16.94 -5.08
CA GLU A 170 -9.67 17.90 -4.00
C GLU A 170 -9.84 19.35 -4.49
N ALA A 171 -9.22 19.72 -5.61
CA ALA A 171 -9.37 21.05 -6.19
C ALA A 171 -10.83 21.37 -6.53
N LYS A 172 -11.58 20.42 -7.07
CA LYS A 172 -13.02 20.60 -7.33
C LYS A 172 -13.83 20.72 -6.05
N ALA A 173 -13.48 20.00 -5.00
CA ALA A 173 -14.15 20.10 -3.71
C ALA A 173 -13.92 21.49 -3.06
N GLU A 174 -12.69 21.99 -3.10
CA GLU A 174 -12.35 23.33 -2.59
C GLU A 174 -13.08 24.48 -3.34
N LEU A 175 -13.36 24.27 -4.63
CA LEU A 175 -14.16 25.20 -5.43
C LEU A 175 -15.69 25.04 -5.25
N GLY A 176 -16.15 24.05 -4.49
CA GLY A 176 -17.56 23.69 -4.37
C GLY A 176 -18.14 23.06 -5.64
N GLU A 177 -17.29 22.51 -6.50
CA GLU A 177 -17.65 21.92 -7.81
C GLU A 177 -17.49 20.39 -7.85
N CYS A 178 -17.36 19.74 -6.70
CA CYS A 178 -17.22 18.27 -6.62
C CYS A 178 -18.61 17.62 -6.70
N ASP A 179 -19.09 17.45 -7.91
CA ASP A 179 -20.36 16.78 -8.22
C ASP A 179 -20.17 15.26 -8.45
N GLU A 180 -21.27 14.58 -8.78
CA GLU A 180 -21.27 13.14 -9.07
C GLU A 180 -20.37 12.80 -10.28
N THR A 181 -20.24 13.69 -11.25
CA THR A 181 -19.40 13.49 -12.44
C THR A 181 -17.92 13.46 -12.03
N VAL A 182 -17.51 14.44 -11.22
CA VAL A 182 -16.15 14.50 -10.66
C VAL A 182 -15.87 13.27 -9.81
N TRP A 183 -16.79 12.90 -8.93
CA TRP A 183 -16.66 11.72 -8.07
C TRP A 183 -16.47 10.44 -8.90
N ASN A 184 -17.32 10.21 -9.89
CA ASN A 184 -17.26 9.03 -10.75
C ASN A 184 -15.98 8.97 -11.59
N ALA A 185 -15.39 10.12 -11.97
CA ALA A 185 -14.16 10.19 -12.74
C ALA A 185 -12.88 10.05 -11.90
N THR A 186 -12.94 10.25 -10.57
CA THR A 186 -11.75 10.43 -9.73
C THR A 186 -11.67 9.46 -8.54
N VAL A 187 -12.68 9.45 -7.69
CA VAL A 187 -12.65 8.72 -6.40
C VAL A 187 -13.21 7.31 -6.55
N LYS A 188 -14.23 7.14 -7.38
CA LYS A 188 -14.93 5.87 -7.56
C LYS A 188 -14.12 4.79 -8.29
N PRO A 189 -13.27 5.10 -9.30
CA PRO A 189 -12.45 4.06 -9.95
C PRO A 189 -11.48 3.40 -8.98
#